data_408638a0f63351de65e5dfda0a5bcfa7
#
_entry.id   408638a0f63351de65e5dfda0a5bcfa7
#
_cell.length_a   1.000
_cell.length_b   1.000
_cell.length_c   1.000
_cell.angle_alpha   90.00
_cell.angle_beta   90.00
_cell.angle_gamma   90.00
#
_symmetry.space_group_name_H-M   'P 1'
#
loop_
_entity.id
_entity.type
_entity.pdbx_description
1 polymer ?
#
loop_
_entity_poly.entity_id
_entity_poly.type
_entity_poly.pdbx_seq_one_letter_code
_entity_poly.pdbx_strand_id
1 'polypeptide(L)'
;MIEIVKLREHGELSSIAAEWFHQKWGIPVEAYAESIEECINNKKSVPQWYLVMENDAILGGLGVIENDFHNRKDLTPNICAVYVEEEYRCQGIAGKMLNFVCMDMKEKGIDTLYLVTDHTSFYERYNWKLLCMVQGDGEPDMTRIYIHKEM
;
A
#
# COMPACT_ATOMS: atom_id res chain seq x y z
N MET A 1 8.58 -9.10 18.53
CA MET A 1 7.28 -8.42 18.48
C MET A 1 7.10 -7.75 17.12
N ILE A 2 5.96 -7.97 16.51
CA ILE A 2 5.64 -7.41 15.20
C ILE A 2 5.21 -5.95 15.35
N GLU A 3 5.81 -5.07 14.55
CA GLU A 3 5.50 -3.64 14.55
C GLU A 3 5.15 -3.18 13.16
N ILE A 4 4.20 -2.25 13.05
CA ILE A 4 3.92 -1.55 11.79
C ILE A 4 4.63 -0.21 11.85
N VAL A 5 5.51 0.02 10.89
CA VAL A 5 6.41 1.18 10.86
C VAL A 5 5.96 2.14 9.77
N LYS A 6 5.80 3.40 10.13
CA LYS A 6 5.51 4.49 9.18
C LYS A 6 6.83 5.06 8.70
N LEU A 7 7.15 4.90 7.41
CA LEU A 7 8.45 5.34 6.90
C LEU A 7 8.69 6.84 7.03
N ARG A 8 7.62 7.64 7.09
CA ARG A 8 7.78 9.09 7.33
C ARG A 8 8.45 9.41 8.67
N GLU A 9 8.39 8.46 9.61
CA GLU A 9 9.00 8.62 10.93
C GLU A 9 10.30 7.82 11.09
N HIS A 10 10.69 7.08 10.06
CA HIS A 10 11.84 6.19 10.09
C HIS A 10 12.64 6.26 8.79
N GLY A 11 13.12 7.47 8.48
CA GLY A 11 13.87 7.71 7.24
C GLY A 11 15.13 6.87 7.09
N GLU A 12 15.68 6.37 8.20
CA GLU A 12 16.84 5.49 8.17
C GLU A 12 16.55 4.15 7.46
N LEU A 13 15.28 3.79 7.32
CA LEU A 13 14.87 2.55 6.68
C LEU A 13 14.58 2.70 5.18
N SER A 14 14.69 3.91 4.64
CA SER A 14 14.27 4.19 3.26
C SER A 14 14.97 3.33 2.20
N SER A 15 16.28 3.15 2.32
CA SER A 15 17.04 2.36 1.34
C SER A 15 16.67 0.88 1.37
N ILE A 16 16.56 0.30 2.56
CA ILE A 16 16.18 -1.11 2.69
C ILE A 16 14.73 -1.33 2.23
N ALA A 17 13.85 -0.39 2.52
CA ALA A 17 12.47 -0.48 2.09
C ALA A 17 12.35 -0.44 0.56
N ALA A 18 13.03 0.51 -0.09
CA ALA A 18 13.02 0.62 -1.55
C ALA A 18 13.52 -0.65 -2.22
N GLU A 19 14.61 -1.20 -1.73
CA GLU A 19 15.17 -2.46 -2.25
C GLU A 19 14.21 -3.63 -2.02
N TRP A 20 13.58 -3.70 -0.85
CA TRP A 20 12.64 -4.77 -0.53
C TRP A 20 11.43 -4.74 -1.49
N PHE A 21 10.81 -3.57 -1.71
CA PHE A 21 9.70 -3.45 -2.64
C PHE A 21 10.11 -3.78 -4.07
N HIS A 22 11.29 -3.34 -4.48
CA HIS A 22 11.85 -3.65 -5.79
C HIS A 22 11.94 -5.16 -6.01
N GLN A 23 12.46 -5.90 -5.01
CA GLN A 23 12.58 -7.36 -5.11
C GLN A 23 11.23 -8.04 -5.26
N LYS A 24 10.18 -7.50 -4.64
CA LYS A 24 8.85 -8.13 -4.65
C LYS A 24 8.09 -7.85 -5.94
N TRP A 25 8.22 -6.66 -6.48
CA TRP A 25 7.35 -6.20 -7.58
C TRP A 25 8.08 -5.95 -8.89
N GLY A 26 9.40 -5.87 -8.90
CA GLY A 26 10.19 -5.66 -10.10
C GLY A 26 10.16 -4.24 -10.66
N ILE A 27 9.51 -3.31 -9.98
CA ILE A 27 9.53 -1.90 -10.35
C ILE A 27 10.91 -1.35 -9.95
N PRO A 28 11.51 -0.44 -10.75
CA PRO A 28 12.85 0.06 -10.44
C PRO A 28 12.99 0.59 -9.03
N VAL A 29 14.12 0.29 -8.40
CA VAL A 29 14.40 0.71 -7.02
C VAL A 29 14.33 2.22 -6.86
N GLU A 30 14.74 2.96 -7.90
CA GLU A 30 14.72 4.43 -7.91
C GLU A 30 13.30 4.98 -7.77
N ALA A 31 12.32 4.31 -8.37
CA ALA A 31 10.92 4.72 -8.28
C ALA A 31 10.41 4.63 -6.85
N TYR A 32 10.74 3.53 -6.17
CA TYR A 32 10.37 3.39 -4.75
C TYR A 32 11.13 4.37 -3.87
N ALA A 33 12.43 4.52 -4.11
CA ALA A 33 13.27 5.43 -3.32
C ALA A 33 12.75 6.86 -3.41
N GLU A 34 12.38 7.29 -4.60
CA GLU A 34 11.86 8.65 -4.84
C GLU A 34 10.53 8.88 -4.11
N SER A 35 9.62 7.92 -4.22
CA SER A 35 8.32 8.01 -3.56
C SER A 35 8.43 7.97 -2.03
N ILE A 36 9.31 7.12 -1.51
CA ILE A 36 9.56 7.03 -0.06
C ILE A 36 10.19 8.33 0.43
N GLU A 37 11.13 8.89 -0.31
CA GLU A 37 11.77 10.14 0.03
C GLU A 37 10.76 11.29 0.07
N GLU A 38 9.83 11.31 -0.88
CA GLU A 38 8.75 12.28 -0.88
C GLU A 38 7.87 12.13 0.37
N CYS A 39 7.60 10.89 0.77
CA CYS A 39 6.86 10.57 1.98
C CYS A 39 7.55 11.12 3.24
N ILE A 40 8.88 11.05 3.28
CA ILE A 40 9.66 11.51 4.44
C ILE A 40 9.76 13.04 4.47
N ASN A 41 9.99 13.66 3.32
CA ASN A 41 10.31 15.09 3.22
C ASN A 41 9.09 15.99 3.07
N ASN A 42 7.98 15.48 2.57
CA ASN A 42 6.76 16.23 2.38
C ASN A 42 5.79 16.01 3.53
N LYS A 43 5.12 17.06 3.94
CA LYS A 43 4.08 16.97 4.97
C LYS A 43 2.71 16.68 4.39
N LYS A 44 2.65 16.26 3.14
CA LYS A 44 1.39 15.87 2.49
C LYS A 44 0.92 14.52 3.00
N SER A 45 -0.37 14.27 2.88
CA SER A 45 -0.95 13.01 3.30
C SER A 45 -0.55 11.83 2.42
N VAL A 46 -0.20 12.09 1.15
CA VAL A 46 0.16 11.07 0.16
C VAL A 46 1.39 11.58 -0.61
N PRO A 47 2.39 10.74 -0.91
CA PRO A 47 2.44 9.29 -0.65
C PRO A 47 2.78 8.95 0.79
N GLN A 48 2.44 7.74 1.18
CA GLN A 48 2.83 7.16 2.46
C GLN A 48 3.28 5.73 2.24
N TRP A 49 4.28 5.30 3.01
CA TRP A 49 4.82 3.95 2.90
C TRP A 49 4.95 3.33 4.28
N TYR A 50 4.66 2.04 4.36
CA TYR A 50 4.57 1.30 5.62
C TYR A 50 5.29 -0.03 5.50
N LEU A 51 5.92 -0.45 6.59
CA LEU A 51 6.53 -1.77 6.69
C LEU A 51 5.99 -2.48 7.91
N VAL A 52 5.90 -3.79 7.83
CA VAL A 52 5.68 -4.64 9.00
C VAL A 52 7.02 -5.28 9.32
N MET A 53 7.50 -5.08 10.52
CA MET A 53 8.83 -5.54 10.92
C MET A 53 8.78 -6.33 12.23
N GLU A 54 9.69 -7.28 12.33
CA GLU A 54 9.98 -7.96 13.58
C GLU A 54 11.50 -7.94 13.74
N ASN A 55 11.97 -7.26 14.79
CA ASN A 55 13.41 -6.95 14.94
C ASN A 55 13.89 -6.19 13.70
N ASP A 56 14.89 -6.70 12.99
CA ASP A 56 15.41 -6.05 11.79
C ASP A 56 14.87 -6.66 10.48
N ALA A 57 13.94 -7.60 10.59
CA ALA A 57 13.38 -8.28 9.42
C ALA A 57 12.11 -7.61 8.92
N ILE A 58 11.99 -7.44 7.61
CA ILE A 58 10.77 -6.94 6.98
C ILE A 58 9.88 -8.13 6.66
N LEU A 59 8.69 -8.15 7.24
CA LEU A 59 7.70 -9.21 7.04
C LEU A 59 6.67 -8.87 5.98
N GLY A 60 6.46 -7.57 5.74
CA GLY A 60 5.47 -7.11 4.77
C GLY A 60 5.53 -5.61 4.61
N GLY A 61 4.72 -5.09 3.70
CA GLY A 61 4.66 -3.66 3.47
C GLY A 61 3.60 -3.28 2.46
N LEU A 62 3.34 -1.99 2.36
CA LEU A 62 2.48 -1.42 1.34
C LEU A 62 2.72 0.09 1.23
N GLY A 63 2.19 0.67 0.17
CA GLY A 63 2.22 2.12 0.00
C GLY A 63 0.83 2.67 -0.25
N VAL A 64 0.69 3.98 -0.08
CA VAL A 64 -0.49 4.74 -0.48
C VAL A 64 0.00 5.83 -1.43
N ILE A 65 -0.48 5.80 -2.67
CA ILE A 65 -0.07 6.74 -3.72
C ILE A 65 -1.32 7.32 -4.40
N GLU A 66 -1.14 8.34 -5.21
CA GLU A 66 -2.26 8.99 -5.87
C GLU A 66 -2.96 8.08 -6.87
N ASN A 67 -2.20 7.33 -7.65
CA ASN A 67 -2.76 6.44 -8.67
C ASN A 67 -1.85 5.24 -8.88
N ASP A 68 -2.44 4.03 -8.81
CA ASP A 68 -1.71 2.78 -9.02
C ASP A 68 -1.86 2.30 -10.47
N PHE A 69 -1.44 3.14 -11.41
CA PHE A 69 -1.34 2.82 -12.84
C PHE A 69 -2.67 2.38 -13.47
N HIS A 70 -3.75 3.16 -13.25
CA HIS A 70 -5.03 2.92 -13.92
C HIS A 70 -5.65 4.22 -14.45
N ASN A 71 -6.70 4.08 -15.25
CA ASN A 71 -7.29 5.20 -15.99
C ASN A 71 -8.29 6.04 -15.20
N ARG A 72 -8.69 5.62 -14.01
CA ARG A 72 -9.65 6.36 -13.19
C ARG A 72 -8.92 7.23 -12.18
N LYS A 73 -8.43 8.38 -12.62
CA LYS A 73 -7.65 9.31 -11.78
C LYS A 73 -8.48 9.96 -10.68
N ASP A 74 -9.80 9.90 -10.81
CA ASP A 74 -10.74 10.38 -9.79
C ASP A 74 -10.83 9.43 -8.59
N LEU A 75 -10.44 8.17 -8.75
CA LEU A 75 -10.45 7.18 -7.66
C LEU A 75 -9.08 7.18 -6.98
N THR A 76 -8.92 8.08 -6.04
CA THR A 76 -7.64 8.37 -5.38
C THR A 76 -7.87 8.65 -3.89
N PRO A 77 -6.91 8.35 -2.97
CA PRO A 77 -5.63 7.69 -3.23
C PRO A 77 -5.74 6.18 -3.26
N ASN A 78 -4.67 5.52 -3.71
CA ASN A 78 -4.65 4.07 -3.89
C ASN A 78 -3.64 3.42 -2.95
N ILE A 79 -4.04 2.33 -2.32
CA ILE A 79 -3.10 1.41 -1.68
C ILE A 79 -2.45 0.59 -2.79
N CYS A 80 -1.14 0.41 -2.71
CA CYS A 80 -0.38 -0.30 -3.72
C CYS A 80 0.70 -1.17 -3.09
N ALA A 81 1.24 -2.07 -3.87
CA ALA A 81 2.40 -2.89 -3.52
C ALA A 81 2.21 -3.69 -2.22
N VAL A 82 1.00 -4.13 -1.95
CA VAL A 82 0.69 -4.93 -0.76
C VAL A 82 1.39 -6.28 -0.87
N TYR A 83 2.28 -6.58 0.09
CA TYR A 83 3.01 -7.84 0.10
C TYR A 83 3.30 -8.28 1.53
N VAL A 84 3.15 -9.58 1.77
CA VAL A 84 3.56 -10.24 3.02
C VAL A 84 4.47 -11.39 2.62
N GLU A 85 5.63 -11.49 3.27
CA GLU A 85 6.57 -12.58 3.00
C GLU A 85 5.86 -13.92 3.17
N GLU A 86 6.15 -14.86 2.27
CA GLU A 86 5.43 -16.12 2.16
C GLU A 86 5.35 -16.88 3.49
N GLU A 87 6.45 -16.93 4.23
CA GLU A 87 6.53 -17.66 5.50
C GLU A 87 5.68 -17.04 6.62
N TYR A 88 5.22 -15.81 6.44
CA TYR A 88 4.38 -15.09 7.42
C TYR A 88 2.93 -14.93 6.98
N ARG A 89 2.56 -15.52 5.86
CA ARG A 89 1.18 -15.44 5.36
C ARG A 89 0.24 -16.31 6.20
N CYS A 90 -1.05 -16.05 6.08
CA CYS A 90 -2.12 -16.75 6.81
C CYS A 90 -2.06 -16.54 8.33
N GLN A 91 -1.46 -15.43 8.76
CA GLN A 91 -1.37 -15.06 10.17
C GLN A 91 -2.06 -13.73 10.47
N GLY A 92 -2.83 -13.21 9.51
CA GLY A 92 -3.58 -11.96 9.68
C GLY A 92 -2.76 -10.69 9.53
N ILE A 93 -1.51 -10.78 9.08
CA ILE A 93 -0.63 -9.61 8.96
C ILE A 93 -1.16 -8.62 7.93
N ALA A 94 -1.61 -9.11 6.76
CA ALA A 94 -2.16 -8.23 5.74
C ALA A 94 -3.37 -7.45 6.25
N GLY A 95 -4.28 -8.11 6.97
CA GLY A 95 -5.45 -7.47 7.55
C GLY A 95 -5.09 -6.41 8.58
N LYS A 96 -4.12 -6.71 9.46
CA LYS A 96 -3.63 -5.75 10.45
C LYS A 96 -3.02 -4.53 9.78
N MET A 97 -2.24 -4.75 8.73
CA MET A 97 -1.59 -3.69 7.97
C MET A 97 -2.63 -2.81 7.28
N LEU A 98 -3.62 -3.41 6.62
CA LEU A 98 -4.69 -2.67 5.94
C LEU A 98 -5.50 -1.84 6.93
N ASN A 99 -5.86 -2.41 8.07
CA ASN A 99 -6.61 -1.67 9.10
C ASN A 99 -5.81 -0.51 9.66
N PHE A 100 -4.53 -0.74 9.93
CA PHE A 100 -3.64 0.30 10.44
C PHE A 100 -3.55 1.47 9.45
N VAL A 101 -3.38 1.17 8.18
CA VAL A 101 -3.23 2.20 7.14
C VAL A 101 -4.52 3.00 6.97
N CYS A 102 -5.67 2.33 6.99
CA CYS A 102 -6.96 3.04 6.90
C CYS A 102 -7.14 4.01 8.06
N MET A 103 -6.76 3.60 9.28
CA MET A 103 -6.84 4.47 10.45
C MET A 103 -5.84 5.62 10.38
N ASP A 104 -4.61 5.34 9.96
CA ASP A 104 -3.60 6.39 9.81
C ASP A 104 -4.00 7.42 8.77
N MET A 105 -4.54 6.98 7.66
CA MET A 105 -5.01 7.90 6.61
C MET A 105 -6.22 8.71 7.07
N LYS A 106 -7.11 8.11 7.84
CA LYS A 106 -8.25 8.82 8.40
C LYS A 106 -7.80 9.96 9.31
N GLU A 107 -6.77 9.73 10.13
CA GLU A 107 -6.18 10.77 10.98
C GLU A 107 -5.61 11.91 10.15
N LYS A 108 -5.21 11.63 8.91
CA LYS A 108 -4.71 12.64 7.98
C LYS A 108 -5.82 13.29 7.15
N GLY A 109 -7.07 12.98 7.44
CA GLY A 109 -8.20 13.57 6.75
C GLY A 109 -8.66 12.82 5.50
N ILE A 110 -8.16 11.61 5.29
CA ILE A 110 -8.53 10.78 4.14
C ILE A 110 -9.32 9.57 4.65
N ASP A 111 -10.62 9.57 4.43
CA ASP A 111 -11.50 8.49 4.90
C ASP A 111 -11.83 7.44 3.84
N THR A 112 -11.40 7.66 2.61
CA THR A 112 -11.73 6.78 1.49
C THR A 112 -10.45 6.40 0.75
N LEU A 113 -10.25 5.10 0.57
CA LEU A 113 -9.09 4.56 -0.12
C LEU A 113 -9.55 3.57 -1.19
N TYR A 114 -8.72 3.38 -2.18
CA TYR A 114 -8.99 2.47 -3.30
C TYR A 114 -7.80 1.54 -3.47
N LEU A 115 -8.02 0.37 -4.06
CA LEU A 115 -6.93 -0.50 -4.48
C LEU A 115 -7.34 -1.34 -5.69
N VAL A 116 -6.36 -1.60 -6.54
CA VAL A 116 -6.53 -2.43 -7.74
C VAL A 116 -5.98 -3.82 -7.43
N THR A 117 -6.72 -4.87 -7.75
CA THR A 117 -6.29 -6.23 -7.47
C THR A 117 -6.96 -7.25 -8.40
N ASP A 118 -6.29 -8.37 -8.62
CA ASP A 118 -6.86 -9.53 -9.30
C ASP A 118 -7.56 -10.47 -8.31
N HIS A 119 -7.34 -10.28 -7.00
CA HIS A 119 -7.95 -11.13 -6.00
C HIS A 119 -9.43 -10.85 -5.85
N THR A 120 -10.21 -11.89 -5.66
CA THR A 120 -11.61 -11.81 -5.28
C THR A 120 -11.71 -12.31 -3.84
N SER A 121 -12.61 -11.78 -3.06
CA SER A 121 -12.91 -12.16 -1.68
C SER A 121 -11.84 -11.88 -0.63
N PHE A 122 -10.55 -11.76 -0.98
CA PHE A 122 -9.51 -11.51 0.02
C PHE A 122 -9.74 -10.18 0.75
N TYR A 123 -9.86 -9.09 0.00
CA TYR A 123 -10.03 -7.75 0.61
C TYR A 123 -11.41 -7.57 1.22
N GLU A 124 -12.40 -8.32 0.74
CA GLU A 124 -13.76 -8.26 1.29
C GLU A 124 -13.81 -8.68 2.76
N ARG A 125 -12.86 -9.49 3.21
CA ARG A 125 -12.73 -9.87 4.62
C ARG A 125 -12.39 -8.69 5.52
N TYR A 126 -11.84 -7.62 4.95
CA TYR A 126 -11.36 -6.45 5.69
C TYR A 126 -12.16 -5.21 5.37
N ASN A 127 -13.42 -5.39 5.01
CA ASN A 127 -14.39 -4.32 4.74
C ASN A 127 -14.13 -3.54 3.46
N TRP A 128 -13.39 -4.13 2.53
CA TRP A 128 -13.25 -3.59 1.19
C TRP A 128 -14.36 -4.12 0.30
N LYS A 129 -14.89 -3.30 -0.58
CA LYS A 129 -15.97 -3.67 -1.50
C LYS A 129 -15.56 -3.42 -2.94
N LEU A 130 -15.97 -4.32 -3.82
CA LEU A 130 -15.75 -4.10 -5.25
C LEU A 130 -16.56 -2.88 -5.68
N LEU A 131 -15.86 -1.90 -6.29
CA LEU A 131 -16.50 -0.69 -6.77
C LEU A 131 -16.84 -0.79 -8.26
N CYS A 132 -15.84 -1.07 -9.08
CA CYS A 132 -16.03 -1.18 -10.53
C CYS A 132 -14.78 -1.79 -11.16
N MET A 133 -14.79 -1.85 -12.49
CA MET A 133 -13.62 -2.27 -13.27
C MET A 133 -12.91 -1.03 -13.79
N VAL A 134 -11.60 -1.09 -13.84
CA VAL A 134 -10.76 -0.01 -14.39
C VAL A 134 -9.77 -0.59 -15.38
N GLN A 135 -9.25 0.27 -16.25
CA GLN A 135 -8.23 -0.12 -17.22
C GLN A 135 -6.85 0.17 -16.63
N GLY A 136 -6.03 -0.86 -16.48
CA GLY A 136 -4.64 -0.68 -16.09
C GLY A 136 -3.85 -0.04 -17.23
N ASP A 137 -2.90 0.84 -16.89
CA ASP A 137 -2.08 1.52 -17.88
C ASP A 137 -1.24 0.50 -18.66
N GLY A 138 -1.45 0.46 -19.97
CA GLY A 138 -0.73 -0.46 -20.83
C GLY A 138 -1.21 -1.90 -20.79
N GLU A 139 -2.28 -2.19 -20.04
CA GLU A 139 -2.82 -3.54 -19.92
C GLU A 139 -3.96 -3.77 -20.91
N PRO A 140 -4.07 -4.98 -21.51
CA PRO A 140 -5.16 -5.25 -22.46
C PRO A 140 -6.51 -5.44 -21.79
N ASP A 141 -6.53 -5.91 -20.55
CA ASP A 141 -7.76 -6.25 -19.84
C ASP A 141 -8.09 -5.27 -18.73
N MET A 142 -9.37 -5.20 -18.39
CA MET A 142 -9.82 -4.45 -17.23
C MET A 142 -9.50 -5.23 -15.94
N THR A 143 -9.34 -4.51 -14.86
CA THR A 143 -9.09 -5.10 -13.55
C THR A 143 -10.04 -4.53 -12.52
N ARG A 144 -10.12 -5.17 -11.35
CA ARG A 144 -11.03 -4.77 -10.29
C ARG A 144 -10.43 -3.66 -9.45
N ILE A 145 -11.23 -2.65 -9.12
CA ILE A 145 -10.86 -1.67 -8.11
C ILE A 145 -11.82 -1.80 -6.92
N TYR A 146 -11.25 -1.89 -5.73
CA TYR A 146 -11.99 -1.98 -4.48
C TYR A 146 -11.94 -0.65 -3.76
N ILE A 147 -12.96 -0.41 -2.94
CA ILE A 147 -13.08 0.80 -2.14
C ILE A 147 -13.21 0.44 -0.66
N HIS A 148 -12.58 1.23 0.18
CA HIS A 148 -12.76 1.19 1.63
C HIS A 148 -13.09 2.59 2.10
N LYS A 149 -14.20 2.73 2.78
CA LYS A 149 -14.61 4.01 3.35
C LYS A 149 -14.78 3.86 4.85
N GLU A 150 -13.99 4.64 5.58
CA GLU A 150 -14.03 4.67 7.03
C GLU A 150 -15.16 5.59 7.46
N MET A 151 -16.05 5.08 8.32
CA MET A 151 -17.21 5.87 8.76
C MET A 151 -17.10 6.34 10.20
#